data_5bc9755647f5008cd10a51d6b8133821
#
_entry.id   5bc9755647f5008cd10a51d6b8133821
#
_cell.length_a   1.000
_cell.length_b   1.000
_cell.length_c   1.000
_cell.angle_alpha   90.00
_cell.angle_beta   90.00
_cell.angle_gamma   90.00
#
_symmetry.space_group_name_H-M   'P 1'
#
loop_
_entity.id
_entity.type
_entity.pdbx_description
1 polymer ?
#
loop_
_entity_poly.entity_id
_entity_poly.type
_entity_poly.pdbx_seq_one_letter_code
_entity_poly.pdbx_strand_id
1 'polypeptide(L)'
;MLPEDREVNWFAMRATYGRNLVVQRTLEVEKIESFVPMCKRTTKVGRRIKTDIIPVVRDLIFVLGERERIQEVKGKIPYLHYITRPIEGRNVPIAVPEEQMQQFMAICNKMDDSAEIVAGEEVNFSIGEQVRVTGGAFKDCEGRLVKIEGKRTKRFIVSIDGVIAVSVSGIKADELEKIG
;
A
#
# COMPACT_ATOMS: atom_id res chain seq x y z
N MET A 1 9.98 -20.21 20.68
CA MET A 1 9.84 -18.81 20.21
C MET A 1 10.98 -18.54 19.26
N LEU A 2 10.68 -18.38 17.99
CA LEU A 2 11.71 -18.11 16.97
C LEU A 2 12.19 -16.65 17.10
N PRO A 3 13.45 -16.33 16.78
CA PRO A 3 13.98 -14.95 16.83
C PRO A 3 13.16 -13.95 16.01
N GLU A 4 12.52 -14.42 14.95
CA GLU A 4 11.68 -13.62 14.04
C GLU A 4 10.39 -13.08 14.69
N ASP A 5 9.94 -13.64 15.81
CA ASP A 5 8.72 -13.20 16.51
C ASP A 5 8.92 -11.91 17.31
N ARG A 6 10.18 -11.53 17.59
CA ARG A 6 10.53 -10.30 18.34
C ARG A 6 10.91 -9.12 17.43
N GLU A 7 10.97 -9.33 16.13
CA GLU A 7 11.24 -8.26 15.17
C GLU A 7 9.98 -7.41 14.96
N VAL A 8 10.17 -6.10 15.07
CA VAL A 8 9.12 -5.14 14.72
C VAL A 8 9.06 -5.03 13.21
N ASN A 9 7.93 -5.39 12.62
CA ASN A 9 7.71 -5.37 11.18
C ASN A 9 6.36 -4.72 10.83
N TRP A 10 6.26 -4.21 9.63
CA TRP A 10 4.98 -3.87 9.04
C TRP A 10 4.30 -5.14 8.53
N PHE A 11 3.09 -5.41 8.99
CA PHE A 11 2.29 -6.52 8.50
C PHE A 11 1.12 -6.00 7.67
N ALA A 12 0.95 -6.59 6.48
CA ALA A 12 -0.23 -6.34 5.67
C ALA A 12 -1.42 -7.11 6.26
N MET A 13 -2.51 -6.40 6.54
CA MET A 13 -3.68 -6.96 7.18
C MET A 13 -4.97 -6.53 6.47
N ARG A 14 -6.01 -7.29 6.67
CA ARG A 14 -7.35 -7.03 6.16
C ARG A 14 -8.33 -6.84 7.31
N ALA A 15 -9.00 -5.69 7.32
CA ALA A 15 -10.12 -5.40 8.20
C ALA A 15 -11.42 -5.61 7.41
N THR A 16 -12.01 -6.78 7.49
CA THR A 16 -13.19 -7.17 6.70
C THR A 16 -14.36 -6.20 6.89
N TYR A 17 -15.24 -6.16 5.91
CA TYR A 17 -16.42 -5.28 5.86
C TYR A 17 -16.09 -3.76 5.83
N GLY A 18 -14.90 -3.40 5.33
CA GLY A 18 -14.50 -2.00 5.21
C GLY A 18 -14.27 -1.29 6.55
N ARG A 19 -13.80 -2.04 7.55
CA ARG A 19 -13.59 -1.53 8.92
C ARG A 19 -12.16 -1.06 9.20
N ASN A 20 -11.33 -0.86 8.18
CA ASN A 20 -9.93 -0.47 8.35
C ASN A 20 -9.75 0.82 9.18
N LEU A 21 -10.59 1.84 8.98
CA LEU A 21 -10.53 3.07 9.79
C LEU A 21 -10.99 2.87 11.23
N VAL A 22 -11.92 1.93 11.48
CA VAL A 22 -12.34 1.56 12.84
C VAL A 22 -11.22 0.82 13.54
N VAL A 23 -10.57 -0.13 12.85
CA VAL A 23 -9.41 -0.86 13.36
C VAL A 23 -8.27 0.10 13.67
N GLN A 24 -7.98 1.05 12.78
CA GLN A 24 -6.93 2.06 13.00
C GLN A 24 -7.12 2.81 14.32
N ARG A 25 -8.33 3.28 14.59
CA ARG A 25 -8.64 3.96 15.87
C ARG A 25 -8.47 3.04 17.08
N THR A 26 -8.83 1.75 16.96
CA THR A 26 -8.62 0.79 18.02
C THR A 26 -7.14 0.54 18.28
N LEU A 27 -6.33 0.44 17.22
CA LEU A 27 -4.88 0.28 17.32
C LEU A 27 -4.19 1.52 17.93
N GLU A 28 -4.68 2.71 17.62
CA GLU A 28 -4.20 3.96 18.25
C GLU A 28 -4.40 3.94 19.78
N VAL A 29 -5.55 3.47 20.26
CA VAL A 29 -5.81 3.31 21.70
C VAL A 29 -4.86 2.30 22.33
N GLU A 30 -4.53 1.22 21.62
CA GLU A 30 -3.56 0.20 22.03
C GLU A 30 -2.09 0.65 21.83
N LYS A 31 -1.86 1.88 21.35
CA LYS A 31 -0.53 2.45 21.03
C LYS A 31 0.26 1.62 20.01
N ILE A 32 -0.44 1.07 19.04
CA ILE A 32 0.12 0.34 17.91
C ILE A 32 0.03 1.23 16.67
N GLU A 33 1.17 1.45 16.03
CA GLU A 33 1.24 2.22 14.79
C GLU A 33 0.59 1.45 13.65
N SER A 34 -0.21 2.16 12.84
CA SER A 34 -0.87 1.57 11.69
C SER A 34 -1.05 2.59 10.56
N PHE A 35 -1.16 2.08 9.35
CA PHE A 35 -1.32 2.89 8.14
C PHE A 35 -2.45 2.34 7.27
N VAL A 36 -3.41 3.20 6.97
CA VAL A 36 -4.44 2.95 5.96
C VAL A 36 -4.12 3.80 4.73
N PRO A 37 -3.88 3.20 3.56
CA PRO A 37 -3.66 3.97 2.34
C PRO A 37 -4.91 4.79 2.00
N MET A 38 -4.77 6.10 1.95
CA MET A 38 -5.84 7.05 1.67
C MET A 38 -5.57 7.80 0.36
N CYS A 39 -6.61 8.16 -0.35
CA CYS A 39 -6.53 9.03 -1.51
C CYS A 39 -7.61 10.11 -1.47
N LYS A 40 -7.34 11.22 -2.15
CA LYS A 40 -8.36 12.25 -2.39
C LYS A 40 -9.22 11.79 -3.55
N ARG A 41 -10.54 11.84 -3.38
CA ARG A 41 -11.50 11.59 -4.45
C ARG A 41 -12.44 12.77 -4.61
N THR A 42 -12.48 13.30 -5.81
CA THR A 42 -13.35 14.41 -6.18
C THR A 42 -14.59 13.89 -6.88
N THR A 43 -15.75 14.18 -6.33
CA THR A 43 -17.05 13.79 -6.88
C THR A 43 -17.87 15.03 -7.21
N LYS A 44 -18.53 15.01 -8.37
CA LYS A 44 -19.46 16.07 -8.77
C LYS A 44 -20.88 15.65 -8.38
N VAL A 45 -21.48 16.41 -7.45
CA VAL A 45 -22.88 16.22 -7.02
C VAL A 45 -23.68 17.42 -7.51
N GLY A 46 -24.37 17.27 -8.63
CA GLY A 46 -25.06 18.36 -9.31
C GLY A 46 -24.07 19.44 -9.78
N ARG A 47 -24.21 20.67 -9.27
CA ARG A 47 -23.31 21.80 -9.58
C ARG A 47 -22.17 21.95 -8.55
N ARG A 48 -22.11 21.13 -7.52
CA ARG A 48 -21.11 21.21 -6.45
C ARG A 48 -20.02 20.15 -6.68
N ILE A 49 -18.79 20.56 -6.40
CA ILE A 49 -17.63 19.65 -6.35
C ILE A 49 -17.37 19.34 -4.89
N LYS A 50 -17.32 18.05 -4.54
CA LYS A 50 -16.99 17.58 -3.22
C LYS A 50 -15.71 16.75 -3.29
N THR A 51 -14.73 17.07 -2.44
CA THR A 51 -13.51 16.28 -2.30
C THR A 51 -13.52 15.58 -0.95
N ASP A 52 -13.44 14.26 -0.98
CA ASP A 52 -13.36 13.40 0.21
C ASP A 52 -12.01 12.70 0.23
N ILE A 53 -11.52 12.39 1.44
CA ILE A 53 -10.37 11.53 1.65
C ILE A 53 -10.90 10.15 2.04
N ILE A 54 -10.63 9.15 1.21
CA ILE A 54 -11.16 7.81 1.36
C ILE A 54 -10.06 6.75 1.29
N PRO A 55 -10.24 5.57 1.90
CA PRO A 55 -9.32 4.45 1.71
C PRO A 55 -9.16 4.06 0.25
N VAL A 56 -7.93 3.87 -0.20
CA VAL A 56 -7.59 3.37 -1.55
C VAL A 56 -8.17 1.98 -1.78
N VAL A 57 -8.01 1.12 -0.76
CA VAL A 57 -8.63 -0.21 -0.68
C VAL A 57 -9.47 -0.28 0.59
N ARG A 58 -10.70 -0.69 0.45
CA ARG A 58 -11.73 -0.61 1.49
C ARG A 58 -11.40 -1.37 2.78
N ASP A 59 -10.60 -2.41 2.70
CA ASP A 59 -10.33 -3.31 3.83
C ASP A 59 -8.83 -3.46 4.16
N LEU A 60 -7.94 -2.77 3.44
CA LEU A 60 -6.50 -2.85 3.65
C LEU A 60 -6.04 -1.94 4.80
N ILE A 61 -5.18 -2.48 5.66
CA ILE A 61 -4.48 -1.76 6.71
C ILE A 61 -3.09 -2.41 6.91
N PHE A 62 -2.09 -1.59 7.15
CA PHE A 62 -0.76 -2.03 7.56
C PHE A 62 -0.58 -1.76 9.04
N VAL A 63 0.02 -2.68 9.77
CA VAL A 63 0.19 -2.61 11.23
C VAL A 63 1.65 -2.86 11.58
N LEU A 64 2.27 -1.93 12.30
CA LEU A 64 3.65 -2.02 12.76
C LEU A 64 3.71 -2.60 14.17
N GLY A 65 4.49 -3.62 14.37
CA GLY A 65 4.73 -4.17 15.69
C GLY A 65 5.37 -5.55 15.69
N GLU A 66 5.62 -6.05 16.88
CA GLU A 66 5.99 -7.43 17.08
C GLU A 66 4.78 -8.35 16.81
N ARG A 67 5.02 -9.47 16.18
CA ARG A 67 3.97 -10.42 15.79
C ARG A 67 3.10 -10.86 16.97
N GLU A 68 3.72 -11.12 18.13
CA GLU A 68 3.02 -11.53 19.36
C GLU A 68 2.05 -10.44 19.83
N ARG A 69 2.52 -9.19 19.86
CA ARG A 69 1.69 -8.04 20.27
C ARG A 69 0.51 -7.82 19.34
N ILE A 70 0.75 -7.90 18.04
CA ILE A 70 -0.32 -7.79 17.03
C ILE A 70 -1.31 -8.95 17.18
N GLN A 71 -0.84 -10.16 17.47
CA GLN A 71 -1.70 -11.32 17.66
C GLN A 71 -2.60 -11.17 18.90
N GLU A 72 -2.11 -10.59 19.99
CA GLU A 72 -2.93 -10.30 21.18
C GLU A 72 -4.08 -9.35 20.84
N VAL A 73 -3.76 -8.24 20.18
CA VAL A 73 -4.77 -7.23 19.82
C VAL A 73 -5.73 -7.76 18.76
N LYS A 74 -5.23 -8.54 17.79
CA LYS A 74 -6.04 -9.25 16.82
C LYS A 74 -7.05 -10.19 17.47
N GLY A 75 -6.70 -10.82 18.58
CA GLY A 75 -7.62 -11.66 19.36
C GLY A 75 -8.84 -10.92 19.89
N LYS A 76 -8.74 -9.60 20.09
CA LYS A 76 -9.84 -8.71 20.49
C LYS A 76 -10.65 -8.15 19.31
N ILE A 77 -10.14 -8.30 18.07
CA ILE A 77 -10.72 -7.73 16.84
C ILE A 77 -11.03 -8.86 15.84
N PRO A 78 -12.21 -9.49 15.90
CA PRO A 78 -12.50 -10.72 15.15
C PRO A 78 -12.52 -10.54 13.63
N TYR A 79 -12.60 -9.33 13.13
CA TYR A 79 -12.61 -8.99 11.71
C TYR A 79 -11.25 -8.51 11.18
N LEU A 80 -10.17 -8.60 12.00
CA LEU A 80 -8.80 -8.26 11.59
C LEU A 80 -8.01 -9.54 11.29
N HIS A 81 -7.50 -9.68 10.08
CA HIS A 81 -6.80 -10.86 9.60
C HIS A 81 -5.50 -10.49 8.89
N TYR A 82 -4.45 -11.30 9.05
CA TYR A 82 -3.26 -11.17 8.24
C TYR A 82 -3.54 -11.46 6.77
N ILE A 83 -2.96 -10.69 5.87
CA ILE A 83 -2.79 -11.09 4.49
C ILE A 83 -1.60 -12.04 4.46
N THR A 84 -1.78 -13.22 3.90
CA THR A 84 -0.80 -14.29 3.91
C THR A 84 -0.38 -14.68 2.51
N ARG A 85 0.82 -15.25 2.38
CA ARG A 85 1.27 -15.91 1.16
C ARG A 85 1.67 -17.35 1.48
N PRO A 86 1.51 -18.29 0.53
CA PRO A 86 1.96 -19.65 0.73
C PRO A 86 3.50 -19.71 0.64
N ILE A 87 4.14 -20.23 1.68
CA ILE A 87 5.56 -20.55 1.71
C ILE A 87 5.67 -21.98 2.21
N GLU A 88 6.27 -22.87 1.42
CA GLU A 88 6.47 -24.28 1.76
C GLU A 88 5.18 -24.97 2.28
N GLY A 89 4.04 -24.68 1.63
CA GLY A 89 2.74 -25.25 1.99
C GLY A 89 2.08 -24.66 3.25
N ARG A 90 2.64 -23.61 3.84
CA ARG A 90 2.08 -22.89 4.98
C ARG A 90 1.69 -21.47 4.60
N ASN A 91 0.59 -20.98 5.14
CA ASN A 91 0.20 -19.59 4.98
C ASN A 91 0.98 -18.71 5.98
N VAL A 92 1.89 -17.90 5.45
CA VAL A 92 2.75 -17.02 6.25
C VAL A 92 2.27 -15.57 6.10
N PRO A 93 2.10 -14.81 7.20
CA PRO A 93 1.79 -13.38 7.14
C PRO A 93 2.81 -12.61 6.30
N ILE A 94 2.32 -11.69 5.48
CA ILE A 94 3.19 -10.83 4.68
C ILE A 94 3.75 -9.73 5.59
N ALA A 95 5.05 -9.82 5.86
CA ALA A 95 5.83 -8.73 6.44
C ALA A 95 6.36 -7.85 5.30
N VAL A 96 6.23 -6.54 5.44
CA VAL A 96 6.66 -5.55 4.46
C VAL A 96 7.96 -4.92 4.96
N PRO A 97 9.05 -4.95 4.18
CA PRO A 97 10.28 -4.27 4.52
C PRO A 97 10.05 -2.77 4.78
N GLU A 98 10.72 -2.22 5.80
CA GLU A 98 10.57 -0.81 6.21
C GLU A 98 10.77 0.16 5.03
N GLU A 99 11.81 -0.04 4.25
CA GLU A 99 12.11 0.80 3.09
C GLU A 99 10.96 0.80 2.05
N GLN A 100 10.42 -0.38 1.75
CA GLN A 100 9.30 -0.53 0.83
C GLN A 100 8.04 0.15 1.37
N MET A 101 7.80 0.04 2.68
CA MET A 101 6.67 0.68 3.32
C MET A 101 6.79 2.20 3.29
N GLN A 102 7.97 2.75 3.56
CA GLN A 102 8.23 4.20 3.50
C GLN A 102 8.01 4.76 2.09
N GLN A 103 8.49 4.08 1.06
CA GLN A 103 8.26 4.47 -0.34
C GLN A 103 6.76 4.45 -0.68
N PHE A 104 6.05 3.42 -0.24
CA PHE A 104 4.61 3.30 -0.47
C PHE A 104 3.81 4.39 0.27
N MET A 105 4.15 4.68 1.53
CA MET A 105 3.53 5.75 2.30
C MET A 105 3.77 7.12 1.66
N ALA A 106 4.99 7.38 1.18
CA ALA A 106 5.34 8.63 0.49
C ALA A 106 4.48 8.85 -0.78
N ILE A 107 4.23 7.81 -1.55
CA ILE A 107 3.37 7.86 -2.73
C ILE A 107 1.91 8.11 -2.31
N CYS A 108 1.40 7.35 -1.33
CA CYS A 108 0.03 7.50 -0.87
C CYS A 108 -0.30 8.91 -0.39
N ASN A 109 0.63 9.55 0.33
CA ASN A 109 0.47 10.93 0.81
C ASN A 109 0.38 11.98 -0.31
N LYS A 110 0.80 11.63 -1.52
CA LYS A 110 0.78 12.50 -2.70
C LYS A 110 -0.29 12.11 -3.73
N MET A 111 -1.03 11.02 -3.46
CA MET A 111 -2.05 10.51 -4.37
C MET A 111 -3.28 11.40 -4.44
N ASP A 112 -3.78 11.57 -5.64
CA ASP A 112 -5.04 12.21 -5.98
C ASP A 112 -5.89 11.29 -6.89
N ASP A 113 -6.90 11.85 -7.53
CA ASP A 113 -7.78 11.14 -8.46
C ASP A 113 -7.06 10.51 -9.67
N SER A 114 -5.78 10.84 -9.89
CA SER A 114 -4.97 10.30 -10.99
C SER A 114 -4.35 8.93 -10.68
N ALA A 115 -4.38 8.51 -9.42
CA ALA A 115 -3.85 7.23 -9.00
C ALA A 115 -4.87 6.10 -9.24
N GLU A 116 -4.40 5.02 -9.84
CA GLU A 116 -5.20 3.82 -10.12
C GLU A 116 -4.62 2.62 -9.37
N ILE A 117 -5.49 1.81 -8.76
CA ILE A 117 -5.09 0.50 -8.26
C ILE A 117 -4.93 -0.44 -9.45
N VAL A 118 -3.79 -1.11 -9.52
CA VAL A 118 -3.51 -2.10 -10.55
C VAL A 118 -3.69 -3.48 -9.96
N ALA A 119 -4.53 -4.30 -10.58
CA ALA A 119 -4.74 -5.68 -10.14
C ALA A 119 -3.48 -6.52 -10.38
N GLY A 120 -3.11 -7.35 -9.40
CA GLY A 120 -1.88 -8.15 -9.44
C GLY A 120 -1.80 -9.17 -10.56
N GLU A 121 -2.95 -9.57 -11.12
CA GLU A 121 -3.02 -10.52 -12.24
C GLU A 121 -2.65 -9.89 -13.59
N GLU A 122 -2.77 -8.57 -13.70
CA GLU A 122 -2.50 -7.84 -14.95
C GLU A 122 -1.02 -7.43 -15.13
N VAL A 123 -0.22 -7.51 -14.05
CA VAL A 123 1.16 -6.98 -14.06
C VAL A 123 2.08 -7.83 -13.20
N ASN A 124 3.18 -8.27 -13.77
CA ASN A 124 4.28 -8.82 -12.98
C ASN A 124 5.12 -7.68 -12.42
N PHE A 125 4.87 -7.32 -11.16
CA PHE A 125 5.55 -6.22 -10.46
C PHE A 125 7.03 -6.47 -10.18
N SER A 126 7.50 -7.70 -10.35
CA SER A 126 8.93 -8.01 -10.28
C SER A 126 9.68 -7.57 -11.55
N ILE A 127 8.96 -7.33 -12.65
CA ILE A 127 9.54 -6.96 -13.95
C ILE A 127 9.28 -5.47 -14.19
N GLY A 128 10.34 -4.76 -14.52
CA GLY A 128 10.28 -3.34 -14.86
C GLY A 128 11.55 -2.61 -14.46
N GLU A 129 11.77 -1.47 -15.08
CA GLU A 129 12.92 -0.62 -14.78
C GLU A 129 12.71 0.10 -13.46
N GLN A 130 13.63 -0.05 -12.50
CA GLN A 130 13.61 0.76 -11.29
C GLN A 130 13.96 2.20 -11.63
N VAL A 131 13.14 3.11 -11.15
CA VAL A 131 13.28 4.53 -11.43
C VAL A 131 12.99 5.36 -10.19
N ARG A 132 13.62 6.54 -10.14
CA ARG A 132 13.31 7.61 -9.17
C ARG A 132 12.72 8.79 -9.92
N VAL A 133 11.74 9.44 -9.31
CA VAL A 133 11.16 10.66 -9.84
C VAL A 133 12.01 11.86 -9.39
N THR A 134 12.50 12.63 -10.35
CA THR A 134 13.42 13.77 -10.10
C THR A 134 12.72 15.12 -10.02
N GLY A 135 11.44 15.18 -10.38
CA GLY A 135 10.67 16.43 -10.40
C GLY A 135 9.19 16.24 -10.17
N GLY A 136 8.45 17.35 -10.13
CA GLY A 136 7.01 17.35 -9.98
C GLY A 136 6.51 16.96 -8.58
N ALA A 137 5.21 16.60 -8.51
CA ALA A 137 4.54 16.29 -7.25
C ALA A 137 5.08 15.02 -6.57
N PHE A 138 5.63 14.09 -7.35
CA PHE A 138 6.15 12.80 -6.87
C PHE A 138 7.67 12.76 -6.74
N LYS A 139 8.31 13.94 -6.71
CA LYS A 139 9.77 14.04 -6.54
C LYS A 139 10.27 13.18 -5.37
N ASP A 140 11.40 12.50 -5.59
CA ASP A 140 12.09 11.58 -4.69
C ASP A 140 11.34 10.26 -4.40
N CYS A 141 10.19 10.01 -5.02
CA CYS A 141 9.54 8.72 -4.97
C CYS A 141 10.24 7.72 -5.90
N GLU A 142 10.37 6.48 -5.42
CA GLU A 142 10.94 5.37 -6.18
C GLU A 142 9.85 4.35 -6.52
N GLY A 143 10.00 3.72 -7.68
CA GLY A 143 9.04 2.75 -8.18
C GLY A 143 9.56 2.05 -9.42
N ARG A 144 8.66 1.43 -10.17
CA ARG A 144 8.98 0.71 -11.41
C ARG A 144 8.19 1.25 -12.58
N LEU A 145 8.85 1.34 -13.73
CA LEU A 145 8.19 1.56 -15.01
C LEU A 145 7.79 0.21 -15.60
N VAL A 146 6.51 -0.06 -15.61
CA VAL A 146 5.94 -1.33 -16.06
C VAL A 146 5.00 -1.10 -17.24
N LYS A 147 5.05 -1.98 -18.24
CA LYS A 147 4.08 -2.01 -19.32
C LYS A 147 2.85 -2.78 -18.87
N ILE A 148 1.71 -2.12 -18.82
CA ILE A 148 0.42 -2.74 -18.49
C ILE A 148 -0.22 -3.22 -19.78
N GLU A 149 -0.77 -4.42 -19.78
CA GLU A 149 -1.47 -4.99 -20.92
C GLU A 149 -2.64 -4.09 -21.35
N GLY A 150 -2.80 -3.89 -22.66
CA GLY A 150 -3.81 -2.97 -23.21
C GLY A 150 -3.49 -1.47 -23.13
N LYS A 151 -2.36 -1.08 -22.51
CA LYS A 151 -1.92 0.33 -22.48
C LYS A 151 -0.73 0.54 -23.43
N ARG A 152 -0.73 1.71 -24.12
CA ARG A 152 0.33 2.04 -25.09
C ARG A 152 1.65 2.46 -24.43
N THR A 153 1.58 3.01 -23.22
CA THR A 153 2.74 3.58 -22.50
C THR A 153 3.03 2.80 -21.22
N LYS A 154 4.30 2.78 -20.82
CA LYS A 154 4.71 2.30 -19.51
C LYS A 154 4.10 3.20 -18.42
N ARG A 155 3.75 2.61 -17.28
CA ARG A 155 3.23 3.30 -16.11
C ARG A 155 4.24 3.25 -14.97
N PHE A 156 4.31 4.33 -14.21
CA PHE A 156 5.02 4.35 -12.94
C PHE A 156 4.17 3.65 -11.88
N ILE A 157 4.71 2.63 -11.27
CA ILE A 157 4.02 1.79 -10.29
C ILE A 157 4.84 1.70 -9.01
N VAL A 158 4.17 1.84 -7.89
CA VAL A 158 4.70 1.49 -6.57
C VAL A 158 3.87 0.35 -6.02
N SER A 159 4.53 -0.72 -5.58
CA SER A 159 3.86 -1.93 -5.12
C SER A 159 4.38 -2.40 -3.77
N ILE A 160 3.51 -3.08 -3.05
CA ILE A 160 3.87 -3.99 -1.97
C ILE A 160 3.51 -5.38 -2.45
N ASP A 161 4.52 -6.22 -2.60
CA ASP A 161 4.43 -7.51 -3.26
C ASP A 161 3.41 -8.44 -2.59
N GLY A 162 2.45 -8.92 -3.39
CA GLY A 162 1.37 -9.79 -2.92
C GLY A 162 0.25 -9.07 -2.17
N VAL A 163 0.29 -7.74 -2.07
CA VAL A 163 -0.70 -6.94 -1.32
C VAL A 163 -1.41 -5.93 -2.21
N ILE A 164 -0.67 -4.98 -2.77
CA ILE A 164 -1.22 -3.86 -3.54
C ILE A 164 -0.20 -3.31 -4.52
N ALA A 165 -0.67 -2.83 -5.65
CA ALA A 165 0.10 -1.97 -6.53
C ALA A 165 -0.71 -0.75 -6.93
N VAL A 166 -0.04 0.39 -6.99
CA VAL A 166 -0.63 1.68 -7.33
C VAL A 166 0.09 2.24 -8.54
N SER A 167 -0.65 2.54 -9.58
CA SER A 167 -0.17 3.29 -10.74
C SER A 167 -0.46 4.76 -10.57
N VAL A 168 0.55 5.58 -10.80
CA VAL A 168 0.43 7.04 -10.76
C VAL A 168 0.59 7.60 -12.16
N SER A 169 -0.26 8.53 -12.53
CA SER A 169 -0.18 9.28 -13.79
C SER A 169 0.37 10.69 -13.57
N GLY A 170 0.71 11.38 -14.68
CA GLY A 170 1.18 12.76 -14.62
C GLY A 170 2.67 12.93 -14.38
N ILE A 171 3.44 11.85 -14.28
CA ILE A 171 4.91 11.90 -14.24
C ILE A 171 5.42 11.96 -15.67
N LYS A 172 6.25 12.94 -15.98
CA LYS A 172 6.86 13.10 -17.30
C LYS A 172 8.09 12.22 -17.46
N ALA A 173 8.39 11.83 -18.70
CA ALA A 173 9.52 10.97 -18.99
C ALA A 173 10.89 11.59 -18.59
N ASP A 174 11.01 12.91 -18.71
CA ASP A 174 12.20 13.68 -18.32
C ASP A 174 12.33 13.87 -16.80
N GLU A 175 11.29 13.52 -16.05
CA GLU A 175 11.30 13.50 -14.58
C GLU A 175 11.70 12.12 -14.01
N LEU A 176 12.11 11.17 -14.84
CA LEU A 176 12.43 9.81 -14.43
C LEU A 176 13.92 9.50 -14.61
N GLU A 177 14.57 9.09 -13.54
CA GLU A 177 15.96 8.63 -13.52
C GLU A 177 16.02 7.13 -13.24
N LYS A 178 16.78 6.39 -14.04
CA LYS A 178 17.06 4.98 -13.80
C LYS A 178 17.99 4.81 -12.61
N ILE A 179 17.64 3.92 -11.67
CA ILE A 179 18.41 3.68 -10.44
C ILE A 179 18.84 2.21 -10.26
N GLY A 180 18.51 1.34 -11.16
CA GLY A 180 18.88 -0.07 -11.10
C GLY A 180 19.17 -0.69 -12.45
#